data_6baa8441e361f01907829f49e9a43ff6
#
_entry.id   6baa8441e361f01907829f49e9a43ff6
#
_cell.length_a   1.000
_cell.length_b   1.000
_cell.length_c   1.000
_cell.angle_alpha   90.00
_cell.angle_beta   90.00
_cell.angle_gamma   90.00
#
_symmetry.space_group_name_H-M   'P 1'
#
loop_
_entity.id
_entity.type
_entity.pdbx_description
1 polymer ?
#
loop_
_entity_poly.entity_id
_entity_poly.type
_entity_poly.pdbx_seq_one_letter_code
_entity_poly.pdbx_strand_id
1 'polypeptide(L)'
;PPRSTLFPYTTLFRSDSMKSVQKGNFDIEDIEVISDNEIGSLTRSFNVMTHRIRELMEQNVKEQEQKRKIELKALQSQINPHFLYNTLDSIIWMAEGKKNEEVVIMTASLARLLRQSISNEDELVTVGQEIEYVRSYLTIQKMRYKDKLEFEIKADPSITQVPIIRLVLQPIVENAIYHGLKYKDSKG
;
A
#
# COMPACT_ATOMS: atom_id res chain seq x y z
N PRO A 1 -60.77 13.93 27.21
CA PRO A 1 -59.82 12.82 27.24
C PRO A 1 -58.53 13.32 27.88
N PRO A 2 -57.91 12.50 28.79
CA PRO A 2 -56.80 12.92 29.60
C PRO A 2 -55.50 13.04 28.77
N ARG A 3 -54.91 14.21 28.82
CA ARG A 3 -53.60 14.56 28.19
C ARG A 3 -52.39 13.94 28.93
N SER A 4 -52.61 13.02 29.88
CA SER A 4 -51.58 12.55 30.83
C SER A 4 -50.86 11.23 30.42
N THR A 5 -51.29 10.54 29.34
CA THR A 5 -50.74 9.23 28.97
C THR A 5 -49.65 9.28 27.87
N LEU A 6 -49.48 10.41 27.20
CA LEU A 6 -48.45 10.57 26.16
C LEU A 6 -47.05 10.93 26.73
N PHE A 7 -46.96 11.49 27.90
CA PHE A 7 -45.72 11.95 28.53
C PHE A 7 -44.73 10.82 28.92
N PRO A 8 -45.16 9.64 29.39
CA PRO A 8 -44.19 8.59 29.75
C PRO A 8 -43.52 7.93 28.57
N TYR A 9 -44.23 7.73 27.47
CA TYR A 9 -43.67 7.05 26.27
C TYR A 9 -42.60 7.86 25.54
N THR A 10 -42.79 9.15 25.42
CA THR A 10 -41.83 10.05 24.77
C THR A 10 -40.56 10.23 25.59
N THR A 11 -40.67 10.21 26.92
CA THR A 11 -39.53 10.32 27.84
C THR A 11 -38.70 9.03 27.85
N LEU A 12 -39.34 7.86 27.79
CA LEU A 12 -38.68 6.55 27.69
C LEU A 12 -37.95 6.42 26.34
N PHE A 13 -38.61 6.75 25.23
CA PHE A 13 -38.00 6.69 23.88
C PHE A 13 -36.76 7.59 23.76
N ARG A 14 -36.84 8.82 24.31
CA ARG A 14 -35.68 9.74 24.35
C ARG A 14 -34.54 9.17 25.18
N SER A 15 -34.84 8.56 26.32
CA SER A 15 -33.82 7.93 27.18
C SER A 15 -33.15 6.73 26.50
N ASP A 16 -33.91 5.95 25.74
CA ASP A 16 -33.38 4.75 25.07
C ASP A 16 -32.54 5.11 23.84
N SER A 17 -32.91 6.14 23.08
CA SER A 17 -32.10 6.68 21.98
C SER A 17 -30.75 7.23 22.50
N MET A 18 -30.79 8.00 23.59
CA MET A 18 -29.57 8.52 24.22
C MET A 18 -28.67 7.40 24.78
N LYS A 19 -29.24 6.34 25.35
CA LYS A 19 -28.51 5.16 25.81
C LYS A 19 -27.88 4.38 24.63
N SER A 20 -28.55 4.32 23.48
CA SER A 20 -28.02 3.70 22.27
C SER A 20 -26.78 4.45 21.77
N VAL A 21 -26.86 5.78 21.69
CA VAL A 21 -25.71 6.64 21.33
C VAL A 21 -24.58 6.51 22.34
N GLN A 22 -24.87 6.45 23.62
CA GLN A 22 -23.88 6.23 24.67
C GLN A 22 -23.13 4.89 24.53
N LYS A 23 -23.79 3.89 23.95
CA LYS A 23 -23.18 2.58 23.61
C LYS A 23 -22.46 2.55 22.26
N GLY A 24 -22.39 3.69 21.56
CA GLY A 24 -21.74 3.81 20.27
C GLY A 24 -22.63 3.50 19.06
N ASN A 25 -23.92 3.25 19.25
CA ASN A 25 -24.87 3.09 18.15
C ASN A 25 -25.45 4.46 17.77
N PHE A 26 -24.96 5.02 16.67
CA PHE A 26 -25.42 6.29 16.11
C PHE A 26 -26.46 6.10 14.99
N ASP A 27 -26.78 4.86 14.62
CA ASP A 27 -27.82 4.55 13.64
C ASP A 27 -29.19 4.47 14.35
N ILE A 28 -29.66 5.62 14.77
CA ILE A 28 -30.94 5.81 15.44
C ILE A 28 -31.81 6.76 14.62
N GLU A 29 -33.12 6.61 14.73
CA GLU A 29 -34.07 7.57 14.18
C GLU A 29 -34.03 8.89 14.97
N ASP A 30 -34.35 9.98 14.27
CA ASP A 30 -34.42 11.28 14.91
C ASP A 30 -35.49 11.31 16.00
N ILE A 31 -35.09 11.89 17.15
CA ILE A 31 -36.03 12.10 18.23
C ILE A 31 -37.00 13.21 17.82
N GLU A 32 -38.29 12.92 17.89
CA GLU A 32 -39.33 13.89 17.58
C GLU A 32 -39.28 15.11 18.52
N VAL A 33 -39.35 16.32 17.94
CA VAL A 33 -39.34 17.59 18.65
C VAL A 33 -40.80 17.99 18.98
N ILE A 34 -41.24 17.72 20.19
CA ILE A 34 -42.65 17.92 20.59
C ILE A 34 -42.93 19.33 21.17
N SER A 35 -41.90 20.08 21.53
CA SER A 35 -42.05 21.38 22.20
C SER A 35 -40.99 22.38 21.74
N ASP A 36 -41.34 23.66 21.75
CA ASP A 36 -40.46 24.78 21.37
C ASP A 36 -39.78 25.43 22.60
N ASN A 37 -39.61 24.69 23.68
CA ASN A 37 -38.89 25.10 24.90
C ASN A 37 -37.45 24.60 24.88
N GLU A 38 -36.74 24.74 26.00
CA GLU A 38 -35.35 24.33 26.19
C GLU A 38 -35.16 22.84 25.88
N ILE A 39 -36.14 21.99 26.20
CA ILE A 39 -36.09 20.55 25.89
C ILE A 39 -36.18 20.29 24.39
N GLY A 40 -37.02 21.03 23.65
CA GLY A 40 -37.10 20.96 22.20
C GLY A 40 -35.80 21.42 21.52
N SER A 41 -35.18 22.49 22.07
CA SER A 41 -33.87 22.96 21.60
C SER A 41 -32.76 21.90 21.82
N LEU A 42 -32.77 21.27 23.02
CA LEU A 42 -31.82 20.19 23.31
C LEU A 42 -32.02 18.98 22.38
N THR A 43 -33.27 18.61 22.10
CA THR A 43 -33.59 17.52 21.17
C THR A 43 -33.09 17.80 19.75
N ARG A 44 -33.30 19.02 19.22
CA ARG A 44 -32.76 19.44 17.94
C ARG A 44 -31.23 19.35 17.88
N SER A 45 -30.56 19.86 18.93
CA SER A 45 -29.11 19.81 19.05
C SER A 45 -28.57 18.37 19.10
N PHE A 46 -29.26 17.49 19.78
CA PHE A 46 -28.91 16.06 19.86
C PHE A 46 -29.04 15.40 18.49
N ASN A 47 -30.15 15.61 17.77
CA ASN A 47 -30.32 15.05 16.43
C ASN A 47 -29.24 15.55 15.45
N VAL A 48 -28.95 16.86 15.46
CA VAL A 48 -27.87 17.43 14.65
C VAL A 48 -26.52 16.80 15.00
N MET A 49 -26.22 16.62 16.27
CA MET A 49 -24.98 16.02 16.72
C MET A 49 -24.87 14.56 16.29
N THR A 50 -25.92 13.75 16.42
CA THR A 50 -25.92 12.34 16.00
C THR A 50 -25.75 12.20 14.48
N HIS A 51 -26.43 13.05 13.68
CA HIS A 51 -26.24 13.11 12.25
C HIS A 51 -24.78 13.45 11.90
N ARG A 52 -24.21 14.46 12.55
CA ARG A 52 -22.84 14.87 12.27
C ARG A 52 -21.82 13.79 12.62
N ILE A 53 -22.02 13.07 13.73
CA ILE A 53 -21.19 11.94 14.09
C ILE A 53 -21.29 10.82 13.04
N ARG A 54 -22.48 10.50 12.58
CA ARG A 54 -22.71 9.50 11.51
C ARG A 54 -21.97 9.88 10.23
N GLU A 55 -22.13 11.12 9.75
CA GLU A 55 -21.39 11.63 8.59
C GLU A 55 -19.87 11.51 8.76
N LEU A 56 -19.33 11.87 9.93
CA LEU A 56 -17.90 11.77 10.21
C LEU A 56 -17.42 10.33 10.26
N MET A 57 -18.22 9.41 10.77
CA MET A 57 -17.91 7.97 10.77
C MET A 57 -17.87 7.42 9.34
N GLU A 58 -18.85 7.77 8.51
CA GLU A 58 -18.87 7.37 7.09
C GLU A 58 -17.69 7.96 6.31
N GLN A 59 -17.33 9.22 6.56
CA GLN A 59 -16.15 9.84 5.97
C GLN A 59 -14.87 9.12 6.39
N ASN A 60 -14.73 8.81 7.68
CA ASN A 60 -13.57 8.09 8.19
C ASN A 60 -13.41 6.72 7.56
N VAL A 61 -14.50 5.95 7.41
CA VAL A 61 -14.48 4.64 6.74
C VAL A 61 -14.00 4.80 5.28
N LYS A 62 -14.54 5.77 4.54
CA LYS A 62 -14.12 6.04 3.16
C LYS A 62 -12.64 6.43 3.05
N GLU A 63 -12.16 7.28 3.95
CA GLU A 63 -10.76 7.68 4.01
C GLU A 63 -9.84 6.49 4.30
N GLN A 64 -10.21 5.63 5.25
CA GLN A 64 -9.47 4.41 5.56
C GLN A 64 -9.42 3.43 4.36
N GLU A 65 -10.54 3.26 3.65
CA GLU A 65 -10.57 2.45 2.43
C GLU A 65 -9.69 3.02 1.33
N GLN A 66 -9.71 4.34 1.12
CA GLN A 66 -8.84 5.01 0.15
C GLN A 66 -7.37 4.87 0.52
N LYS A 67 -7.03 5.10 1.79
CA LYS A 67 -5.67 4.91 2.29
C LYS A 67 -5.18 3.50 2.03
N ARG A 68 -5.98 2.50 2.38
CA ARG A 68 -5.66 1.09 2.13
C ARG A 68 -5.45 0.78 0.64
N LYS A 69 -6.29 1.35 -0.24
CA LYS A 69 -6.12 1.19 -1.71
C LYS A 69 -4.82 1.81 -2.21
N ILE A 70 -4.45 2.99 -1.69
CA ILE A 70 -3.19 3.66 -2.04
C ILE A 70 -2.00 2.84 -1.54
N GLU A 71 -2.04 2.34 -0.32
CA GLU A 71 -1.00 1.48 0.25
C GLU A 71 -0.82 0.18 -0.56
N LEU A 72 -1.92 -0.48 -0.91
CA LEU A 72 -1.88 -1.67 -1.78
C LEU A 72 -1.32 -1.35 -3.16
N LYS A 73 -1.69 -0.22 -3.75
CA LYS A 73 -1.16 0.22 -5.05
C LYS A 73 0.33 0.56 -4.96
N ALA A 74 0.77 1.19 -3.88
CA ALA A 74 2.18 1.46 -3.63
C ALA A 74 2.98 0.16 -3.47
N LEU A 75 2.47 -0.81 -2.70
CA LEU A 75 3.08 -2.14 -2.58
C LEU A 75 3.16 -2.88 -3.93
N GLN A 76 2.09 -2.83 -4.73
CA GLN A 76 2.09 -3.43 -6.07
C GLN A 76 3.06 -2.73 -7.03
N SER A 77 3.28 -1.42 -6.89
CA SER A 77 4.20 -0.67 -7.75
C SER A 77 5.68 -0.91 -7.44
N GLN A 78 6.00 -1.42 -6.25
CA GLN A 78 7.37 -1.78 -5.88
C GLN A 78 7.92 -2.96 -6.69
N ILE A 79 7.04 -3.78 -7.27
CA ILE A 79 7.43 -4.84 -8.20
C ILE A 79 6.90 -4.45 -9.57
N ASN A 80 7.77 -4.16 -10.52
CA ASN A 80 7.36 -3.93 -11.90
C ASN A 80 6.76 -5.23 -12.50
N PRO A 81 5.43 -5.33 -12.72
CA PRO A 81 4.80 -6.58 -13.17
C PRO A 81 5.36 -7.04 -14.53
N HIS A 82 5.64 -6.09 -15.40
CA HIS A 82 6.20 -6.37 -16.73
C HIS A 82 7.62 -6.96 -16.63
N PHE A 83 8.44 -6.48 -15.68
CA PHE A 83 9.75 -7.07 -15.42
C PHE A 83 9.61 -8.51 -14.91
N LEU A 84 8.66 -8.75 -14.02
CA LEU A 84 8.40 -10.08 -13.45
C LEU A 84 7.97 -11.08 -14.53
N TYR A 85 6.95 -10.74 -15.34
CA TYR A 85 6.50 -11.60 -16.44
C TYR A 85 7.62 -11.91 -17.43
N ASN A 86 8.33 -10.90 -17.89
CA ASN A 86 9.45 -11.09 -18.83
C ASN A 86 10.59 -11.95 -18.25
N THR A 87 10.80 -11.89 -16.93
CA THR A 87 11.80 -12.73 -16.26
C THR A 87 11.35 -14.17 -16.20
N LEU A 88 10.08 -14.42 -15.87
CA LEU A 88 9.50 -15.76 -15.86
C LEU A 88 9.50 -16.39 -17.26
N ASP A 89 9.11 -15.64 -18.29
CA ASP A 89 9.15 -16.11 -19.67
C ASP A 89 10.58 -16.48 -20.09
N SER A 90 11.57 -15.68 -19.67
CA SER A 90 12.99 -15.98 -19.93
C SER A 90 13.44 -17.26 -19.22
N ILE A 91 13.00 -17.51 -18.00
CA ILE A 91 13.28 -18.75 -17.27
C ILE A 91 12.68 -19.96 -18.00
N ILE A 92 11.43 -19.86 -18.45
CA ILE A 92 10.75 -20.93 -19.21
C ILE A 92 11.55 -21.24 -20.49
N TRP A 93 11.89 -20.20 -21.26
CA TRP A 93 12.67 -20.35 -22.50
C TRP A 93 14.06 -21.00 -22.27
N MET A 94 14.74 -20.63 -21.18
CA MET A 94 16.02 -21.24 -20.80
C MET A 94 15.85 -22.71 -20.38
N ALA A 95 14.77 -23.04 -19.68
CA ALA A 95 14.46 -24.41 -19.27
C ALA A 95 14.17 -25.30 -20.50
N GLU A 96 13.40 -24.82 -21.47
CA GLU A 96 13.15 -25.52 -22.75
C GLU A 96 14.45 -25.74 -23.52
N GLY A 97 15.35 -24.75 -23.48
CA GLY A 97 16.69 -24.82 -24.06
C GLY A 97 17.70 -25.69 -23.27
N LYS A 98 17.25 -26.37 -22.20
CA LYS A 98 18.08 -27.21 -21.29
C LYS A 98 19.28 -26.46 -20.66
N LYS A 99 19.12 -25.16 -20.44
CA LYS A 99 20.14 -24.28 -19.82
C LYS A 99 19.94 -24.25 -18.30
N ASN A 100 20.15 -25.40 -17.66
CA ASN A 100 19.82 -25.59 -16.24
C ASN A 100 20.57 -24.63 -15.30
N GLU A 101 21.83 -24.32 -15.58
CA GLU A 101 22.62 -23.40 -14.75
C GLU A 101 22.06 -21.98 -14.80
N GLU A 102 21.73 -21.49 -16.01
CA GLU A 102 21.14 -20.15 -16.19
C GLU A 102 19.76 -20.08 -15.51
N VAL A 103 18.94 -21.13 -15.58
CA VAL A 103 17.65 -21.22 -14.90
C VAL A 103 17.82 -21.08 -13.39
N VAL A 104 18.79 -21.77 -12.79
CA VAL A 104 19.06 -21.70 -11.34
C VAL A 104 19.51 -20.29 -10.96
N ILE A 105 20.45 -19.69 -11.68
CA ILE A 105 20.95 -18.34 -11.38
C ILE A 105 19.82 -17.30 -11.49
N MET A 106 19.02 -17.38 -12.54
CA MET A 106 17.93 -16.41 -12.78
C MET A 106 16.84 -16.54 -11.72
N THR A 107 16.45 -17.76 -11.38
CA THR A 107 15.44 -18.02 -10.35
C THR A 107 15.93 -17.59 -8.97
N ALA A 108 17.19 -17.86 -8.63
CA ALA A 108 17.78 -17.41 -7.37
C ALA A 108 17.86 -15.87 -7.28
N SER A 109 18.23 -15.21 -8.37
CA SER A 109 18.28 -13.75 -8.43
C SER A 109 16.88 -13.13 -8.30
N LEU A 110 15.88 -13.69 -8.98
CA LEU A 110 14.49 -13.26 -8.86
C LEU A 110 13.95 -13.45 -7.44
N ALA A 111 14.23 -14.59 -6.82
CA ALA A 111 13.81 -14.87 -5.44
C ALA A 111 14.44 -13.87 -4.44
N ARG A 112 15.69 -13.46 -4.65
CA ARG A 112 16.34 -12.41 -3.82
C ARG A 112 15.67 -11.07 -3.99
N LEU A 113 15.40 -10.64 -5.22
CA LEU A 113 14.70 -9.40 -5.51
C LEU A 113 13.32 -9.36 -4.84
N LEU A 114 12.53 -10.41 -5.02
CA LEU A 114 11.19 -10.50 -4.42
C LEU A 114 11.26 -10.46 -2.89
N ARG A 115 12.19 -11.19 -2.28
CA ARG A 115 12.36 -11.18 -0.83
C ARG A 115 12.70 -9.79 -0.31
N GLN A 116 13.64 -9.10 -0.95
CA GLN A 116 14.02 -7.74 -0.57
C GLN A 116 12.91 -6.72 -0.80
N SER A 117 12.05 -6.93 -1.83
CA SER A 117 10.90 -6.05 -2.09
C SER A 117 9.77 -6.21 -1.07
N ILE A 118 9.60 -7.41 -0.50
CA ILE A 118 8.48 -7.75 0.38
C ILE A 118 8.84 -7.60 1.87
N SER A 119 10.11 -7.79 2.23
CA SER A 119 10.51 -8.09 3.61
C SER A 119 10.75 -6.90 4.52
N ASN A 120 10.67 -5.63 4.06
CA ASN A 120 11.08 -4.50 4.89
C ASN A 120 10.04 -3.39 4.95
N GLU A 121 9.56 -3.13 6.16
CA GLU A 121 8.86 -1.91 6.56
C GLU A 121 9.83 -0.73 6.83
N ASP A 122 11.15 -0.98 6.89
CA ASP A 122 12.16 0.02 7.20
C ASP A 122 12.45 0.93 6.01
N GLU A 123 12.40 2.24 6.24
CA GLU A 123 12.77 3.27 5.25
C GLU A 123 14.28 3.31 4.97
N LEU A 124 15.09 2.84 5.91
CA LEU A 124 16.55 2.84 5.82
C LEU A 124 17.09 1.42 5.67
N VAL A 125 17.99 1.25 4.72
CA VAL A 125 18.75 0.02 4.46
C VAL A 125 20.24 0.34 4.39
N THR A 126 21.10 -0.65 4.44
CA THR A 126 22.53 -0.41 4.22
C THR A 126 22.85 -0.25 2.74
N VAL A 127 23.90 0.51 2.42
CA VAL A 127 24.44 0.61 1.04
C VAL A 127 24.73 -0.78 0.48
N GLY A 128 25.24 -1.71 1.31
CA GLY A 128 25.49 -3.09 0.91
C GLY A 128 24.20 -3.82 0.45
N GLN A 129 23.08 -3.61 1.14
CA GLN A 129 21.78 -4.19 0.76
C GLN A 129 21.27 -3.62 -0.56
N GLU A 130 21.38 -2.31 -0.78
CA GLU A 130 21.04 -1.69 -2.08
C GLU A 130 21.91 -2.23 -3.22
N ILE A 131 23.22 -2.40 -2.98
CA ILE A 131 24.14 -2.98 -3.96
C ILE A 131 23.75 -4.43 -4.30
N GLU A 132 23.39 -5.25 -3.34
CA GLU A 132 22.96 -6.63 -3.58
C GLU A 132 21.62 -6.69 -4.35
N TYR A 133 20.73 -5.76 -4.09
CA TYR A 133 19.51 -5.60 -4.87
C TYR A 133 19.84 -5.31 -6.34
N VAL A 134 20.65 -4.27 -6.57
CA VAL A 134 21.09 -3.87 -7.91
C VAL A 134 21.84 -5.00 -8.62
N ARG A 135 22.69 -5.73 -7.91
CA ARG A 135 23.40 -6.89 -8.45
C ARG A 135 22.45 -7.96 -8.95
N SER A 136 21.43 -8.30 -8.14
CA SER A 136 20.44 -9.30 -8.51
C SER A 136 19.63 -8.86 -9.73
N TYR A 137 19.23 -7.59 -9.78
CA TYR A 137 18.55 -6.99 -10.94
C TYR A 137 19.39 -7.01 -12.21
N LEU A 138 20.64 -6.55 -12.12
CA LEU A 138 21.59 -6.54 -13.24
C LEU A 138 21.92 -7.94 -13.75
N THR A 139 21.99 -8.93 -12.86
CA THR A 139 22.20 -10.35 -13.23
C THR A 139 21.06 -10.84 -14.12
N ILE A 140 19.81 -10.56 -13.74
CA ILE A 140 18.65 -10.91 -14.55
C ILE A 140 18.69 -10.19 -15.91
N GLN A 141 18.97 -8.90 -15.90
CA GLN A 141 19.03 -8.11 -17.15
C GLN A 141 20.17 -8.58 -18.06
N LYS A 142 21.35 -8.93 -17.52
CA LYS A 142 22.46 -9.49 -18.31
C LYS A 142 22.06 -10.79 -19.00
N MET A 143 21.34 -11.67 -18.33
CA MET A 143 20.84 -12.92 -18.93
C MET A 143 19.81 -12.66 -20.06
N ARG A 144 19.00 -11.62 -19.93
CA ARG A 144 18.02 -11.22 -20.94
C ARG A 144 18.64 -10.54 -22.15
N TYR A 145 19.54 -9.58 -21.90
CA TYR A 145 20.19 -8.80 -22.96
C TYR A 145 21.47 -9.47 -23.51
N LYS A 146 21.93 -10.54 -22.85
CA LYS A 146 23.11 -11.33 -23.25
C LYS A 146 24.35 -10.43 -23.49
N ASP A 147 24.93 -10.52 -24.68
CA ASP A 147 26.14 -9.78 -25.06
C ASP A 147 25.95 -8.26 -25.15
N LYS A 148 24.72 -7.76 -25.06
CA LYS A 148 24.42 -6.32 -25.12
C LYS A 148 24.62 -5.62 -23.77
N LEU A 149 24.66 -6.34 -22.65
CA LEU A 149 24.81 -5.77 -21.32
C LEU A 149 26.00 -6.38 -20.59
N GLU A 150 26.96 -5.55 -20.26
CA GLU A 150 28.02 -5.86 -19.30
C GLU A 150 27.95 -4.85 -18.15
N PHE A 151 28.22 -5.31 -16.93
CA PHE A 151 28.23 -4.44 -15.76
C PHE A 151 29.33 -4.85 -14.79
N GLU A 152 29.83 -3.85 -14.07
CA GLU A 152 30.76 -4.01 -12.96
C GLU A 152 30.26 -3.16 -11.79
N ILE A 153 30.33 -3.70 -10.57
CA ILE A 153 29.96 -2.95 -9.34
C ILE A 153 31.23 -2.82 -8.51
N LYS A 154 31.67 -1.58 -8.33
CA LYS A 154 32.77 -1.20 -7.46
C LYS A 154 32.24 -0.39 -6.29
N ALA A 155 32.45 -0.86 -5.08
CA ALA A 155 32.09 -0.16 -3.86
C ALA A 155 33.23 -0.32 -2.84
N ASP A 156 33.51 0.76 -2.13
CA ASP A 156 34.45 0.68 -1.02
C ASP A 156 33.81 -0.11 0.14
N PRO A 157 34.50 -1.13 0.70
CA PRO A 157 33.98 -1.88 1.83
C PRO A 157 33.57 -1.02 3.04
N SER A 158 34.19 0.13 3.22
CA SER A 158 33.94 1.04 4.35
C SER A 158 32.52 1.63 4.33
N ILE A 159 31.91 1.77 3.15
CA ILE A 159 30.57 2.38 3.02
C ILE A 159 29.42 1.34 3.05
N THR A 160 29.72 0.06 2.99
CA THR A 160 28.70 -0.98 2.86
C THR A 160 27.69 -1.01 4.02
N GLN A 161 28.10 -0.58 5.21
CA GLN A 161 27.25 -0.53 6.41
C GLN A 161 26.59 0.83 6.64
N VAL A 162 26.86 1.82 5.77
CA VAL A 162 26.23 3.16 5.89
C VAL A 162 24.75 3.05 5.58
N PRO A 163 23.87 3.61 6.45
CA PRO A 163 22.44 3.62 6.19
C PRO A 163 22.10 4.60 5.05
N ILE A 164 21.25 4.17 4.15
CA ILE A 164 20.72 4.97 3.02
C ILE A 164 19.22 4.74 2.91
N ILE A 165 18.50 5.69 2.31
CA ILE A 165 17.10 5.51 1.97
C ILE A 165 16.98 4.36 0.98
N ARG A 166 16.01 3.50 1.22
CA ARG A 166 15.71 2.34 0.37
C ARG A 166 15.32 2.76 -1.05
N LEU A 167 15.68 1.93 -2.03
CA LEU A 167 15.33 2.12 -3.44
C LEU A 167 15.87 3.42 -4.07
N VAL A 168 17.07 3.86 -3.66
CA VAL A 168 17.75 5.01 -4.29
C VAL A 168 18.52 4.57 -5.53
N LEU A 169 19.25 3.45 -5.47
CA LEU A 169 20.06 2.97 -6.59
C LEU A 169 19.24 2.30 -7.67
N GLN A 170 18.17 1.62 -7.32
CA GLN A 170 17.35 0.87 -8.26
C GLN A 170 16.79 1.73 -9.39
N PRO A 171 16.08 2.87 -9.16
CA PRO A 171 15.53 3.67 -10.25
C PRO A 171 16.60 4.22 -11.19
N ILE A 172 17.78 4.53 -10.66
CA ILE A 172 18.90 5.04 -11.45
C ILE A 172 19.37 3.97 -12.42
N VAL A 173 19.56 2.74 -11.94
CA VAL A 173 20.01 1.60 -12.73
C VAL A 173 18.92 1.17 -13.73
N GLU A 174 17.67 1.14 -13.32
CA GLU A 174 16.53 0.83 -14.22
C GLU A 174 16.45 1.83 -15.37
N ASN A 175 16.56 3.12 -15.08
CA ASN A 175 16.56 4.16 -16.11
C ASN A 175 17.77 4.05 -17.05
N ALA A 176 18.95 3.75 -16.50
CA ALA A 176 20.15 3.57 -17.32
C ALA A 176 20.00 2.40 -18.30
N ILE A 177 19.45 1.27 -17.86
CA ILE A 177 19.19 0.13 -18.73
C ILE A 177 18.08 0.43 -19.74
N TYR A 178 16.95 0.98 -19.27
CA TYR A 178 15.81 1.23 -20.14
C TYR A 178 16.15 2.22 -21.26
N HIS A 179 16.81 3.32 -20.94
CA HIS A 179 17.17 4.35 -21.93
C HIS A 179 18.49 4.06 -22.63
N GLY A 180 19.43 3.39 -21.95
CA GLY A 180 20.76 3.10 -22.51
C GLY A 180 20.78 1.94 -23.51
N LEU A 181 19.97 0.90 -23.28
CA LEU A 181 19.99 -0.31 -24.13
C LEU A 181 18.87 -0.34 -25.18
N LYS A 182 17.73 0.30 -24.91
CA LYS A 182 16.56 0.22 -25.80
C LYS A 182 16.81 0.76 -27.21
N TYR A 183 17.74 1.70 -27.37
CA TYR A 183 18.01 2.40 -28.61
C TYR A 183 19.42 2.14 -29.17
N LYS A 184 20.18 1.22 -28.56
CA LYS A 184 21.53 0.86 -29.05
C LYS A 184 21.52 -0.51 -29.67
N ASP A 185 22.06 -0.60 -30.88
CA ASP A 185 22.37 -1.87 -31.59
C ASP A 185 23.74 -2.43 -31.17
N SER A 186 24.59 -1.67 -30.49
CA SER A 186 25.92 -2.05 -30.01
C SER A 186 25.92 -2.33 -28.50
N LYS A 187 26.97 -3.05 -28.02
CA LYS A 187 27.24 -3.25 -26.58
C LYS A 187 27.16 -1.93 -25.82
N GLY A 188 26.47 -1.94 -24.68
CA GLY A 188 26.37 -0.84 -23.75
C GLY A 188 26.99 -1.19 -22.41
#